data_9157ae6a65c8aafd177a47dec6ee8032
#
_entry.id   9157ae6a65c8aafd177a47dec6ee8032
#
_cell.length_a   1.000
_cell.length_b   1.000
_cell.length_c   1.000
_cell.angle_alpha   90.00
_cell.angle_beta   90.00
_cell.angle_gamma   90.00
#
_symmetry.space_group_name_H-M   'P 1'
#
loop_
_entity.id
_entity.type
_entity.pdbx_description
1 polymer ?
#
loop_
_entity_poly.entity_id
_entity_poly.type
_entity_poly.pdbx_seq_one_letter_code
_entity_poly.pdbx_strand_id
1 'polypeptide(L)'
;GLAPIGGYIAGRKDCVDRASYRLSAPGLGKEVGASLGLNQQLYQGLFLSPTVVAGALKGAIFAANIYERLGYGVVPNGSESRHDIIQAITFGTPEGVISFCKGIQAAAPVDSFVTPEPWDMPGYDSPVIMAAGAFVQGSSIELSADGPIKPPYAVYFQGGLTWYHAKLGILKSLQQLADDGVVFPKSLVS
;
A
#
# COMPACT_ATOMS: atom_id res chain seq x y z
N GLY A 1 6.04 9.57 -4.46
CA GLY A 1 7.41 9.33 -4.20
C GLY A 1 8.43 10.46 -4.38
N LEU A 2 8.05 11.71 -4.72
CA LEU A 2 9.02 12.80 -4.82
C LEU A 2 9.22 13.55 -3.49
N ALA A 3 8.16 13.70 -2.71
CA ALA A 3 8.27 14.32 -1.40
C ALA A 3 8.85 13.32 -0.40
N PRO A 4 9.98 13.62 0.24
CA PRO A 4 10.62 12.69 1.17
C PRO A 4 9.83 12.51 2.47
N ILE A 5 9.12 13.53 2.87
CA ILE A 5 8.21 13.56 4.01
C ILE A 5 7.08 14.54 3.71
N GLY A 6 6.06 14.53 4.52
CA GLY A 6 5.09 15.60 4.53
C GLY A 6 3.65 15.12 4.53
N GLY A 7 2.81 16.09 4.76
CA GLY A 7 1.38 15.97 4.72
C GLY A 7 0.80 17.37 4.69
N TYR A 8 -0.51 17.43 4.54
CA TYR A 8 -1.20 18.72 4.62
C TYR A 8 -2.52 18.55 5.36
N ILE A 9 -2.98 19.64 5.95
CA ILE A 9 -4.28 19.70 6.60
C ILE A 9 -5.16 20.64 5.80
N ALA A 10 -6.27 20.12 5.29
CA ALA A 10 -7.29 20.91 4.62
C ALA A 10 -8.60 20.81 5.38
N GLY A 11 -9.33 21.92 5.49
CA GLY A 11 -10.60 21.93 6.19
C GLY A 11 -11.06 23.33 6.57
N ARG A 12 -11.95 23.39 7.54
CA ARG A 12 -12.49 24.64 8.05
C ARG A 12 -11.38 25.51 8.64
N LYS A 13 -11.37 26.81 8.29
CA LYS A 13 -10.30 27.73 8.62
C LYS A 13 -9.92 27.73 10.12
N ASP A 14 -10.92 27.78 11.01
CA ASP A 14 -10.67 27.79 12.45
C ASP A 14 -10.01 26.51 12.98
N CYS A 15 -10.31 25.36 12.34
CA CYS A 15 -9.67 24.09 12.68
C CYS A 15 -8.21 24.04 12.16
N VAL A 16 -7.98 24.49 10.92
CA VAL A 16 -6.64 24.56 10.33
C VAL A 16 -5.76 25.54 11.11
N ASP A 17 -6.29 26.69 11.49
CA ASP A 17 -5.56 27.68 12.29
C ASP A 17 -5.15 27.10 13.66
N ARG A 18 -6.04 26.40 14.35
CA ARG A 18 -5.69 25.72 15.62
C ARG A 18 -4.68 24.61 15.44
N ALA A 19 -4.80 23.82 14.38
CA ALA A 19 -3.86 22.75 14.08
C ALA A 19 -2.45 23.30 13.80
N SER A 20 -2.32 24.48 13.20
CA SER A 20 -1.04 25.08 12.86
C SER A 20 -0.12 25.31 14.08
N TYR A 21 -0.69 25.52 15.25
CA TYR A 21 0.07 25.68 16.49
C TYR A 21 0.71 24.38 17.02
N ARG A 22 0.30 23.24 16.45
CA ARG A 22 0.84 21.91 16.77
C ARG A 22 1.67 21.33 15.65
N LEU A 23 1.45 21.77 14.41
CA LEU A 23 2.05 21.17 13.22
C LEU A 23 3.55 21.48 13.09
N SER A 24 3.97 22.66 13.52
CA SER A 24 5.37 23.09 13.52
C SER A 24 5.91 23.12 14.96
N ALA A 25 6.57 24.17 15.35
CA ALA A 25 6.97 24.36 16.75
C ALA A 25 5.78 24.84 17.60
N PRO A 26 5.57 24.33 18.81
CA PRO A 26 4.47 24.74 19.67
C PRO A 26 4.39 26.27 19.86
N GLY A 27 3.22 26.84 19.60
CA GLY A 27 2.95 28.25 19.78
C GLY A 27 3.33 29.20 18.63
N LEU A 28 4.07 28.71 17.60
CA LEU A 28 4.51 29.55 16.48
C LEU A 28 3.48 29.63 15.34
N GLY A 29 2.60 28.65 15.25
CA GLY A 29 1.56 28.62 14.21
C GLY A 29 2.13 28.69 12.80
N LYS A 30 1.65 29.65 11.99
CA LYS A 30 2.02 29.81 10.58
C LYS A 30 3.22 30.73 10.35
N GLU A 31 3.74 31.38 11.38
CA GLU A 31 4.76 32.41 11.23
C GLU A 31 6.12 31.83 10.84
N VAL A 32 6.39 30.62 11.27
CA VAL A 32 7.63 29.91 10.92
C VAL A 32 7.28 28.60 10.24
N GLY A 33 7.63 28.48 8.96
CA GLY A 33 7.43 27.25 8.20
C GLY A 33 8.48 26.20 8.54
N ALA A 34 8.04 24.97 8.74
CA ALA A 34 8.92 23.81 9.00
C ALA A 34 9.35 23.08 7.72
N SER A 35 9.23 23.69 6.54
CA SER A 35 9.46 23.02 5.27
C SER A 35 10.93 22.78 4.91
N LEU A 36 11.87 23.45 5.59
CA LEU A 36 13.32 23.26 5.45
C LEU A 36 13.80 23.19 3.98
N GLY A 37 13.22 24.00 3.09
CA GLY A 37 13.57 24.03 1.68
C GLY A 37 12.93 22.94 0.80
N LEU A 38 12.00 22.13 1.32
CA LEU A 38 11.37 21.03 0.60
C LEU A 38 10.17 21.44 -0.27
N ASN A 39 9.78 22.70 -0.26
CA ASN A 39 8.56 23.16 -0.95
C ASN A 39 8.55 22.81 -2.45
N GLN A 40 9.66 22.92 -3.15
CA GLN A 40 9.74 22.56 -4.56
C GLN A 40 9.39 21.09 -4.79
N GLN A 41 9.93 20.18 -3.97
CA GLN A 41 9.66 18.76 -4.07
C GLN A 41 8.20 18.46 -3.73
N LEU A 42 7.63 19.12 -2.73
CA LEU A 42 6.22 18.98 -2.37
C LEU A 42 5.30 19.42 -3.50
N TYR A 43 5.54 20.58 -4.11
CA TYR A 43 4.75 21.09 -5.23
C TYR A 43 4.91 20.22 -6.49
N GLN A 44 6.11 19.76 -6.77
CA GLN A 44 6.35 18.86 -7.90
C GLN A 44 5.66 17.50 -7.68
N GLY A 45 5.71 16.96 -6.46
CA GLY A 45 5.00 15.77 -6.08
C GLY A 45 3.49 15.91 -6.25
N LEU A 46 2.92 17.03 -5.81
CA LEU A 46 1.51 17.34 -5.96
C LEU A 46 1.11 17.48 -7.45
N PHE A 47 1.94 18.11 -8.26
CA PHE A 47 1.70 18.26 -9.71
C PHE A 47 1.65 16.91 -10.42
N LEU A 48 2.51 15.96 -10.04
CA LEU A 48 2.58 14.63 -10.65
C LEU A 48 1.58 13.63 -10.04
N SER A 49 1.05 13.91 -8.87
CA SER A 49 0.23 12.98 -8.10
C SER A 49 -1.00 12.42 -8.84
N PRO A 50 -1.73 13.16 -9.68
CA PRO A 50 -2.90 12.61 -10.37
C PRO A 50 -2.58 11.37 -11.21
N THR A 51 -1.46 11.39 -11.93
CA THR A 51 -1.01 10.25 -12.76
C THR A 51 -0.57 9.07 -11.88
N VAL A 52 0.16 9.36 -10.81
CA VAL A 52 0.66 8.33 -9.89
C VAL A 52 -0.49 7.66 -9.14
N VAL A 53 -1.43 8.47 -8.61
CA VAL A 53 -2.62 7.97 -7.92
C VAL A 53 -3.52 7.16 -8.86
N ALA A 54 -3.72 7.63 -10.09
CA ALA A 54 -4.49 6.89 -11.10
C ALA A 54 -3.87 5.52 -11.41
N GLY A 55 -2.53 5.43 -11.47
CA GLY A 55 -1.82 4.17 -11.63
C GLY A 55 -2.05 3.22 -10.46
N ALA A 56 -1.95 3.72 -9.23
CA ALA A 56 -2.21 2.94 -8.01
C ALA A 56 -3.67 2.46 -7.91
N LEU A 57 -4.63 3.33 -8.23
CA LEU A 57 -6.05 2.95 -8.28
C LEU A 57 -6.33 1.85 -9.30
N LYS A 58 -5.74 1.94 -10.50
CA LYS A 58 -5.84 0.87 -11.51
C LYS A 58 -5.25 -0.44 -10.99
N GLY A 59 -4.12 -0.39 -10.29
CA GLY A 59 -3.51 -1.55 -9.64
C GLY A 59 -4.43 -2.20 -8.61
N ALA A 60 -5.02 -1.40 -7.74
CA ALA A 60 -5.96 -1.87 -6.72
C ALA A 60 -7.22 -2.50 -7.34
N ILE A 61 -7.82 -1.85 -8.35
CA ILE A 61 -8.99 -2.38 -9.09
C ILE A 61 -8.63 -3.69 -9.79
N PHE A 62 -7.46 -3.78 -10.40
CA PHE A 62 -7.00 -5.01 -11.05
C PHE A 62 -6.83 -6.14 -10.04
N ALA A 63 -6.19 -5.86 -8.88
CA ALA A 63 -6.06 -6.84 -7.80
C ALA A 63 -7.42 -7.33 -7.32
N ALA A 64 -8.37 -6.40 -7.05
CA ALA A 64 -9.73 -6.76 -6.66
C ALA A 64 -10.38 -7.72 -7.64
N ASN A 65 -10.40 -7.36 -8.93
CA ASN A 65 -11.03 -8.18 -9.97
C ASN A 65 -10.39 -9.57 -10.12
N ILE A 66 -9.07 -9.67 -10.01
CA ILE A 66 -8.37 -10.96 -10.14
C ILE A 66 -8.69 -11.85 -8.93
N TYR A 67 -8.49 -11.35 -7.71
CA TYR A 67 -8.67 -12.16 -6.51
C TYR A 67 -10.13 -12.50 -6.23
N GLU A 68 -11.07 -11.62 -6.57
CA GLU A 68 -12.50 -11.92 -6.50
C GLU A 68 -12.89 -13.05 -7.47
N ARG A 69 -12.35 -13.06 -8.69
CA ARG A 69 -12.57 -14.15 -9.65
C ARG A 69 -12.01 -15.49 -9.17
N LEU A 70 -10.89 -15.46 -8.44
CA LEU A 70 -10.31 -16.64 -7.81
C LEU A 70 -11.09 -17.11 -6.58
N GLY A 71 -12.09 -16.35 -6.13
CA GLY A 71 -12.98 -16.68 -5.03
C GLY A 71 -12.56 -16.15 -3.66
N TYR A 72 -11.56 -15.28 -3.61
CA TYR A 72 -11.17 -14.62 -2.37
C TYR A 72 -12.10 -13.45 -2.03
N GLY A 73 -12.26 -13.16 -0.74
CA GLY A 73 -12.93 -11.94 -0.28
C GLY A 73 -12.06 -10.72 -0.55
N VAL A 74 -12.64 -9.67 -1.13
CA VAL A 74 -11.94 -8.41 -1.44
C VAL A 74 -12.75 -7.21 -0.98
N VAL A 75 -12.09 -6.19 -0.46
CA VAL A 75 -12.73 -4.93 -0.02
C VAL A 75 -11.82 -3.75 -0.37
N PRO A 76 -12.30 -2.75 -1.11
CA PRO A 76 -13.55 -2.74 -1.88
C PRO A 76 -13.49 -3.73 -3.07
N ASN A 77 -14.63 -4.10 -3.64
CA ASN A 77 -14.65 -4.90 -4.85
C ASN A 77 -14.28 -4.07 -6.09
N GLY A 78 -14.13 -4.75 -7.24
CA GLY A 78 -13.64 -4.11 -8.46
C GLY A 78 -14.53 -2.99 -9.03
N SER A 79 -15.81 -2.92 -8.61
CA SER A 79 -16.81 -1.96 -9.10
C SER A 79 -17.21 -0.88 -8.08
N GLU A 80 -16.79 -1.02 -6.83
CA GLU A 80 -17.09 -0.06 -5.78
C GLU A 80 -16.29 1.24 -5.92
N SER A 81 -16.88 2.34 -5.47
CA SER A 81 -16.19 3.62 -5.34
C SER A 81 -15.04 3.53 -4.34
N ARG A 82 -13.90 4.11 -4.69
CA ARG A 82 -12.69 4.09 -3.86
C ARG A 82 -12.37 5.48 -3.33
N HIS A 83 -11.91 5.51 -2.10
CA HIS A 83 -11.50 6.74 -1.40
C HIS A 83 -9.99 6.74 -1.07
N ASP A 84 -9.32 5.62 -1.33
CA ASP A 84 -7.89 5.41 -1.16
C ASP A 84 -7.35 4.41 -2.21
N ILE A 85 -6.06 4.09 -2.12
CA ILE A 85 -5.36 3.17 -3.03
C ILE A 85 -5.19 1.76 -2.46
N ILE A 86 -5.77 1.48 -1.29
CA ILE A 86 -5.59 0.21 -0.59
C ILE A 86 -6.57 -0.83 -1.10
N GLN A 87 -6.10 -2.05 -1.25
CA GLN A 87 -6.90 -3.22 -1.56
C GLN A 87 -6.72 -4.28 -0.47
N ALA A 88 -7.76 -4.52 0.30
CA ALA A 88 -7.79 -5.66 1.21
C ALA A 88 -8.17 -6.94 0.45
N ILE A 89 -7.43 -8.03 0.71
CA ILE A 89 -7.68 -9.36 0.15
C ILE A 89 -7.63 -10.36 1.30
N THR A 90 -8.71 -11.11 1.49
CA THR A 90 -8.82 -12.11 2.56
C THR A 90 -8.47 -13.49 2.02
N PHE A 91 -7.36 -14.05 2.48
CA PHE A 91 -6.89 -15.39 2.08
C PHE A 91 -7.49 -16.51 2.92
N GLY A 92 -7.86 -16.23 4.16
CA GLY A 92 -8.40 -17.24 5.09
C GLY A 92 -7.35 -18.16 5.70
N THR A 93 -6.09 -18.09 5.26
CA THR A 93 -4.96 -18.89 5.77
C THR A 93 -3.70 -18.05 5.88
N PRO A 94 -2.80 -18.35 6.83
CA PRO A 94 -1.52 -17.64 6.96
C PRO A 94 -0.62 -17.84 5.72
N GLU A 95 -0.65 -19.04 5.11
CA GLU A 95 0.15 -19.37 3.92
C GLU A 95 -0.20 -18.43 2.76
N GLY A 96 -1.49 -18.15 2.56
CA GLY A 96 -1.94 -17.24 1.51
C GLY A 96 -1.39 -15.81 1.70
N VAL A 97 -1.42 -15.29 2.93
CA VAL A 97 -0.86 -13.97 3.27
C VAL A 97 0.65 -13.94 3.02
N ILE A 98 1.37 -14.97 3.48
CA ILE A 98 2.83 -15.07 3.34
C ILE A 98 3.23 -15.16 1.86
N SER A 99 2.59 -16.04 1.09
CA SER A 99 2.89 -16.22 -0.33
C SER A 99 2.58 -14.97 -1.13
N PHE A 100 1.47 -14.30 -0.85
CA PHE A 100 1.15 -13.03 -1.48
C PHE A 100 2.24 -11.98 -1.24
N CYS A 101 2.65 -11.78 0.01
CA CYS A 101 3.70 -10.81 0.36
C CYS A 101 5.04 -11.16 -0.28
N LYS A 102 5.43 -12.43 -0.34
CA LYS A 102 6.65 -12.87 -1.06
C LYS A 102 6.59 -12.50 -2.53
N GLY A 103 5.47 -12.73 -3.20
CA GLY A 103 5.30 -12.38 -4.60
C GLY A 103 5.34 -10.88 -4.86
N ILE A 104 4.75 -10.07 -3.99
CA ILE A 104 4.84 -8.60 -4.07
C ILE A 104 6.28 -8.14 -3.85
N GLN A 105 6.98 -8.68 -2.85
CA GLN A 105 8.39 -8.35 -2.61
C GLN A 105 9.27 -8.66 -3.81
N ALA A 106 9.06 -9.78 -4.47
CA ALA A 106 9.80 -10.17 -5.67
C ALA A 106 9.58 -9.23 -6.87
N ALA A 107 8.58 -8.37 -6.82
CA ALA A 107 8.31 -7.34 -7.83
C ALA A 107 8.75 -5.94 -7.37
N ALA A 108 9.29 -5.77 -6.18
CA ALA A 108 9.69 -4.48 -5.65
C ALA A 108 10.85 -3.87 -6.47
N PRO A 109 10.93 -2.53 -6.60
CA PRO A 109 12.02 -1.88 -7.33
C PRO A 109 13.35 -1.96 -6.60
N VAL A 110 13.30 -2.09 -5.28
CA VAL A 110 14.45 -2.25 -4.38
C VAL A 110 14.20 -3.48 -3.52
N ASP A 111 15.26 -4.19 -3.16
CA ASP A 111 15.20 -5.37 -2.30
C ASP A 111 14.30 -6.53 -2.81
N SER A 112 14.14 -6.65 -4.13
CA SER A 112 13.37 -7.76 -4.74
C SER A 112 13.92 -9.15 -4.45
N PHE A 113 15.17 -9.26 -4.03
CA PHE A 113 15.85 -10.50 -3.64
C PHE A 113 15.58 -10.91 -2.18
N VAL A 114 15.00 -10.02 -1.37
CA VAL A 114 14.66 -10.30 0.03
C VAL A 114 13.40 -11.13 0.09
N THR A 115 13.38 -12.11 0.98
CA THR A 115 12.18 -12.90 1.28
C THR A 115 11.57 -12.37 2.58
N PRO A 116 10.37 -11.78 2.55
CA PRO A 116 9.71 -11.33 3.76
C PRO A 116 9.24 -12.52 4.60
N GLU A 117 9.35 -12.37 5.92
CA GLU A 117 8.88 -13.35 6.89
C GLU A 117 8.03 -12.66 7.96
N PRO A 118 7.05 -13.37 8.55
CA PRO A 118 6.32 -12.85 9.70
C PRO A 118 7.25 -12.61 10.90
N TRP A 119 7.06 -11.50 11.60
CA TRP A 119 7.82 -11.17 12.79
C TRP A 119 6.98 -10.41 13.81
N ASP A 120 7.38 -10.49 15.07
CA ASP A 120 6.70 -9.79 16.16
C ASP A 120 7.04 -8.30 16.11
N MET A 121 6.06 -7.49 15.79
CA MET A 121 6.22 -6.04 15.71
C MET A 121 5.69 -5.37 16.99
N PRO A 122 6.45 -4.46 17.62
CA PRO A 122 6.00 -3.75 18.80
C PRO A 122 4.65 -3.04 18.59
N GLY A 123 3.71 -3.24 19.51
CA GLY A 123 2.38 -2.66 19.45
C GLY A 123 1.33 -3.49 18.70
N TYR A 124 1.71 -4.63 18.15
CA TYR A 124 0.78 -5.59 17.53
C TYR A 124 0.58 -6.81 18.43
N ASP A 125 -0.61 -7.41 18.36
CA ASP A 125 -1.00 -8.58 19.14
C ASP A 125 -0.76 -9.92 18.39
N SER A 126 -0.18 -9.86 17.19
CA SER A 126 0.15 -10.98 16.32
C SER A 126 1.33 -10.64 15.43
N PRO A 127 2.08 -11.64 14.95
CA PRO A 127 3.11 -11.39 13.95
C PRO A 127 2.53 -10.70 12.71
N VAL A 128 3.33 -9.84 12.09
CA VAL A 128 2.99 -9.13 10.86
C VAL A 128 4.02 -9.47 9.79
N ILE A 129 3.57 -9.67 8.56
CA ILE A 129 4.46 -9.75 7.40
C ILE A 129 4.34 -8.48 6.58
N MET A 130 5.45 -7.97 6.07
CA MET A 130 5.52 -6.77 5.25
C MET A 130 6.37 -7.02 4.02
N ALA A 131 5.79 -6.73 2.85
CA ALA A 131 6.50 -6.65 1.58
C ALA A 131 6.65 -5.17 1.23
N ALA A 132 7.88 -4.68 1.19
CA ALA A 132 8.20 -3.31 0.84
C ALA A 132 9.59 -3.24 0.22
N GLY A 133 9.73 -2.50 -0.84
CA GLY A 133 11.00 -2.24 -1.48
C GLY A 133 10.92 -0.87 -2.12
N ALA A 134 10.96 0.16 -1.28
CA ALA A 134 10.71 1.54 -1.64
C ALA A 134 12.01 2.33 -1.70
N PHE A 135 12.08 3.32 -2.61
CA PHE A 135 13.18 4.29 -2.65
C PHE A 135 13.14 5.25 -1.46
N VAL A 136 11.93 5.48 -0.92
CA VAL A 136 11.71 6.35 0.24
C VAL A 136 10.90 5.58 1.26
N GLN A 137 11.49 5.30 2.41
CA GLN A 137 10.80 4.61 3.51
C GLN A 137 9.56 5.38 3.95
N GLY A 138 8.46 4.65 4.13
CA GLY A 138 7.16 5.22 4.50
C GLY A 138 6.41 5.88 3.34
N SER A 139 6.93 5.82 2.12
CA SER A 139 6.24 6.31 0.93
C SER A 139 5.22 5.27 0.48
N SER A 140 3.97 5.49 0.83
CA SER A 140 2.88 4.53 0.65
C SER A 140 2.40 4.34 -0.78
N ILE A 141 2.81 5.19 -1.72
CA ILE A 141 2.40 5.07 -3.13
C ILE A 141 3.25 4.05 -3.90
N GLU A 142 4.38 3.63 -3.36
CA GLU A 142 5.21 2.59 -3.94
C GLU A 142 4.64 1.21 -3.62
N LEU A 143 5.00 0.19 -4.42
CA LEU A 143 4.45 -1.15 -4.29
C LEU A 143 4.73 -1.73 -2.91
N SER A 144 3.67 -2.07 -2.18
CA SER A 144 3.77 -2.68 -0.87
C SER A 144 2.57 -3.57 -0.56
N ALA A 145 2.78 -4.50 0.36
CA ALA A 145 1.72 -5.30 0.94
C ALA A 145 2.10 -5.68 2.37
N ASP A 146 1.14 -5.64 3.26
CA ASP A 146 1.31 -6.07 4.64
C ASP A 146 0.05 -6.75 5.16
N GLY A 147 0.22 -7.56 6.18
CA GLY A 147 -0.92 -8.20 6.84
C GLY A 147 -0.53 -8.87 8.15
N PRO A 148 -1.44 -8.87 9.14
CA PRO A 148 -1.27 -9.61 10.38
C PRO A 148 -1.49 -11.11 10.14
N ILE A 149 -0.70 -11.93 10.81
CA ILE A 149 -0.85 -13.39 10.78
C ILE A 149 -1.89 -13.82 11.83
N LYS A 150 -3.11 -13.39 11.61
CA LYS A 150 -4.28 -13.76 12.43
C LYS A 150 -5.56 -13.76 11.58
N PRO A 151 -6.58 -14.53 11.98
CA PRO A 151 -7.87 -14.49 11.28
C PRO A 151 -8.42 -13.06 11.15
N PRO A 152 -9.03 -12.71 10.01
CA PRO A 152 -9.36 -13.57 8.88
C PRO A 152 -8.23 -13.78 7.85
N TYR A 153 -6.97 -13.48 8.18
CA TYR A 153 -5.80 -13.58 7.30
C TYR A 153 -5.96 -12.72 6.05
N ALA A 154 -6.08 -11.43 6.28
CA ALA A 154 -6.19 -10.43 5.24
C ALA A 154 -4.86 -9.72 5.02
N VAL A 155 -4.57 -9.39 3.76
CA VAL A 155 -3.45 -8.56 3.36
C VAL A 155 -3.96 -7.24 2.81
N TYR A 156 -3.18 -6.18 3.00
CA TYR A 156 -3.43 -4.85 2.49
C TYR A 156 -2.39 -4.52 1.44
N PHE A 157 -2.83 -4.53 0.18
CA PHE A 157 -1.99 -4.22 -0.98
C PHE A 157 -2.20 -2.77 -1.41
N GLN A 158 -1.13 -2.11 -1.79
CA GLN A 158 -1.22 -0.75 -2.32
C GLN A 158 -0.07 -0.37 -3.24
N GLY A 159 -0.31 0.64 -4.05
CA GLY A 159 0.72 1.35 -4.78
C GLY A 159 1.23 0.66 -6.03
N GLY A 160 2.39 1.13 -6.43
CA GLY A 160 3.11 0.79 -7.64
C GLY A 160 3.66 2.05 -8.28
N LEU A 161 4.90 2.04 -8.77
CA LEU A 161 5.50 3.19 -9.45
C LEU A 161 4.73 3.59 -10.70
N THR A 162 4.15 2.59 -11.37
CA THR A 162 3.25 2.75 -12.51
C THR A 162 2.18 1.67 -12.46
N TRP A 163 1.14 1.82 -13.26
CA TRP A 163 0.16 0.75 -13.48
C TRP A 163 0.81 -0.59 -13.86
N TYR A 164 1.81 -0.55 -14.75
CA TYR A 164 2.50 -1.77 -15.21
C TYR A 164 3.27 -2.45 -14.08
N HIS A 165 3.84 -1.68 -13.18
CA HIS A 165 4.53 -2.20 -12.01
C HIS A 165 3.55 -2.87 -11.04
N ALA A 166 2.43 -2.23 -10.73
CA ALA A 166 1.37 -2.82 -9.92
C ALA A 166 0.86 -4.15 -10.54
N LYS A 167 0.63 -4.17 -11.84
CA LYS A 167 0.26 -5.38 -12.59
C LYS A 167 1.30 -6.49 -12.45
N LEU A 168 2.58 -6.16 -12.59
CA LEU A 168 3.67 -7.12 -12.38
C LEU A 168 3.63 -7.71 -10.97
N GLY A 169 3.45 -6.86 -9.96
CA GLY A 169 3.33 -7.29 -8.56
C GLY A 169 2.22 -8.33 -8.37
N ILE A 170 1.04 -8.05 -8.90
CA ILE A 170 -0.10 -8.98 -8.84
C ILE A 170 0.19 -10.28 -9.59
N LEU A 171 0.81 -10.24 -10.76
CA LEU A 171 1.17 -11.47 -11.49
C LEU A 171 2.22 -12.30 -10.73
N LYS A 172 3.20 -11.64 -10.10
CA LYS A 172 4.21 -12.28 -9.24
C LYS A 172 3.57 -12.91 -7.99
N SER A 173 2.60 -12.23 -7.38
CA SER A 173 1.90 -12.79 -6.22
C SER A 173 1.07 -14.03 -6.59
N LEU A 174 0.43 -14.05 -7.76
CA LEU A 174 -0.29 -15.22 -8.26
C LEU A 174 0.66 -16.40 -8.54
N GLN A 175 1.80 -16.11 -9.16
CA GLN A 175 2.81 -17.14 -9.41
C GLN A 175 3.33 -17.72 -8.09
N GLN A 176 3.64 -16.87 -7.10
CA GLN A 176 4.11 -17.33 -5.80
C GLN A 176 3.07 -18.19 -5.06
N LEU A 177 1.79 -17.79 -5.09
CA LEU A 177 0.71 -18.60 -4.53
C LEU A 177 0.63 -19.98 -5.18
N ALA A 178 0.78 -20.05 -6.50
CA ALA A 178 0.78 -21.31 -7.23
C ALA A 178 2.01 -22.16 -6.91
N ASP A 179 3.20 -21.58 -6.86
CA ASP A 179 4.47 -22.24 -6.56
C ASP A 179 4.49 -22.80 -5.12
N ASP A 180 3.89 -22.10 -4.17
CA ASP A 180 3.74 -22.53 -2.78
C ASP A 180 2.56 -23.52 -2.58
N GLY A 181 1.82 -23.85 -3.64
CA GLY A 181 0.73 -24.83 -3.60
C GLY A 181 -0.53 -24.34 -2.89
N VAL A 182 -0.72 -23.01 -2.77
CA VAL A 182 -1.93 -22.43 -2.20
C VAL A 182 -3.10 -22.69 -3.16
N VAL A 183 -4.11 -23.41 -2.65
CA VAL A 183 -5.30 -23.78 -3.44
C VAL A 183 -6.23 -22.58 -3.58
N PHE A 184 -6.55 -22.22 -4.82
CA PHE A 184 -7.53 -21.16 -5.08
C PHE A 184 -8.95 -21.64 -4.74
N PRO A 185 -9.78 -20.79 -4.09
CA PRO A 185 -11.15 -21.14 -3.72
C PRO A 185 -12.05 -21.52 -4.90
N LYS A 186 -11.79 -20.95 -6.09
CA LYS A 186 -12.48 -21.31 -7.34
C LYS A 186 -11.47 -21.83 -8.34
N SER A 187 -11.85 -22.93 -8.99
CA SER A 187 -11.12 -23.41 -10.17
C SER A 187 -11.23 -22.40 -11.32
N LEU A 188 -10.11 -22.08 -11.95
CA LEU A 188 -10.09 -21.27 -13.15
C LEU A 188 -10.53 -22.05 -14.41
N VAL A 189 -10.75 -23.37 -14.25
CA VAL A 189 -11.14 -24.26 -15.35
C VAL A 189 -12.62 -24.57 -15.20
N SER A 190 -13.42 -23.89 -15.93
CA SER A 190 -14.80 -24.26 -16.27
C SER A 190 -15.02 -24.00 -17.75
#